data_1df4c42c60b9ad6852924dccdde021f1
#
_entry.id   1df4c42c60b9ad6852924dccdde021f1
#
_cell.length_a   1.000
_cell.length_b   1.000
_cell.length_c   1.000
_cell.angle_alpha   90.00
_cell.angle_beta   90.00
_cell.angle_gamma   90.00
#
_symmetry.space_group_name_H-M   'P 1'
#
loop_
_entity.id
_entity.type
_entity.pdbx_description
1 polymer ?
#
loop_
_entity_poly.entity_id
_entity_poly.type
_entity_poly.pdbx_seq_one_letter_code
_entity_poly.pdbx_strand_id
1 'polypeptide(L)'
;MTLRWDGLLVNARVVTLTGDTGYGVVENGALGWREGVLVFAGAMDSLPAPPDALTDTFIDAGGDCVTPGLVDCHTHVVFGGDRAGEFEQRLQGASYEDIARAGGGIVSTVRATRAASEDDLFAQSLPRARALRDDGVTTLEIKSGYGLDLENERKMLRVARRIGAALGITVHTTFLGAHALPPEYAGRADDYIGAVCDWLPLLHAEGLVDAVDAFCERIGFTAAQTQRVFETARALGLPVKLHADQLSDGGGAALVAGFDGLSADHVEYTSEAGVAAMKQAGSVAVLLPGAFHVLRETRLPPLDAFRAQGVPMAVATDCNPGTSPLQSLRLAMSLACTHFRLTPEEALRGATVHAARALGVSDRGRLQAGQRADFVRWRIGQPAQLAYWLGGDLVSAVHVGGRLVTPG
;
A
#
# COMPACT_ATOMS: atom_id res chain seq x y z
N MET A 1 -5.13 40.66 7.03
CA MET A 1 -5.82 39.99 5.93
C MET A 1 -5.89 38.50 6.28
N THR A 2 -7.04 37.97 6.60
CA THR A 2 -7.24 36.53 6.73
C THR A 2 -6.99 35.92 5.35
N LEU A 3 -5.98 35.04 5.25
CA LEU A 3 -5.69 34.33 4.01
C LEU A 3 -6.90 33.44 3.67
N ARG A 4 -7.50 33.64 2.49
CA ARG A 4 -8.63 32.83 1.99
C ARG A 4 -8.19 31.39 1.78
N TRP A 5 -9.13 30.47 1.94
CA TRP A 5 -8.92 29.04 1.68
C TRP A 5 -9.07 28.76 0.18
N ASP A 6 -8.37 27.72 -0.30
CA ASP A 6 -8.47 27.30 -1.71
C ASP A 6 -9.81 26.59 -1.97
N GLY A 7 -10.43 26.02 -0.94
CA GLY A 7 -11.73 25.39 -1.03
C GLY A 7 -12.30 25.00 0.33
N LEU A 8 -13.62 24.79 0.31
CA LEU A 8 -14.39 24.37 1.46
C LEU A 8 -15.44 23.34 1.02
N LEU A 9 -15.39 22.16 1.59
CA LEU A 9 -16.43 21.14 1.47
C LEU A 9 -17.35 21.26 2.67
N VAL A 10 -18.67 21.24 2.45
CA VAL A 10 -19.72 21.43 3.45
C VAL A 10 -20.77 20.32 3.37
N ASN A 11 -21.67 20.27 4.37
CA ASN A 11 -22.79 19.30 4.44
C ASN A 11 -22.32 17.84 4.33
N ALA A 12 -21.20 17.48 4.95
CA ALA A 12 -20.63 16.14 4.93
C ALA A 12 -20.84 15.40 6.25
N ARG A 13 -20.91 14.08 6.16
CA ARG A 13 -20.60 13.21 7.30
C ARG A 13 -19.10 12.94 7.27
N VAL A 14 -18.34 13.68 8.07
CA VAL A 14 -16.87 13.60 8.08
C VAL A 14 -16.38 12.51 9.03
N VAL A 15 -15.66 11.53 8.50
CA VAL A 15 -14.98 10.47 9.25
C VAL A 15 -13.54 10.89 9.47
N THR A 16 -13.23 11.44 10.64
CA THR A 16 -11.93 12.08 10.89
C THR A 16 -10.81 11.08 11.17
N LEU A 17 -11.13 9.93 11.74
CA LEU A 17 -10.18 8.95 12.30
C LEU A 17 -9.18 9.55 13.29
N THR A 18 -9.52 10.69 13.89
CA THR A 18 -8.76 11.27 15.01
C THR A 18 -8.91 10.41 16.26
N GLY A 19 -7.87 10.41 17.13
CA GLY A 19 -7.82 9.49 18.26
C GLY A 19 -7.36 8.08 17.84
N ASP A 20 -7.25 7.18 18.83
CA ASP A 20 -6.70 5.84 18.63
C ASP A 20 -7.75 4.80 18.26
N THR A 21 -9.03 5.06 18.54
CA THR A 21 -10.18 4.19 18.27
C THR A 21 -11.38 4.99 17.78
N GLY A 22 -12.36 4.30 17.20
CA GLY A 22 -13.58 4.86 16.65
C GLY A 22 -13.38 5.55 15.30
N TYR A 23 -14.47 5.84 14.64
CA TYR A 23 -14.43 6.54 13.34
C TYR A 23 -14.19 8.06 13.48
N GLY A 24 -14.46 8.65 14.64
CA GLY A 24 -14.43 10.10 14.83
C GLY A 24 -15.40 10.82 13.89
N VAL A 25 -16.66 10.34 13.81
CA VAL A 25 -17.67 10.90 12.92
C VAL A 25 -18.11 12.28 13.38
N VAL A 26 -18.10 13.23 12.46
CA VAL A 26 -18.69 14.57 12.63
C VAL A 26 -19.86 14.69 11.66
N GLU A 27 -21.08 14.72 12.21
CA GLU A 27 -22.30 14.97 11.43
C GLU A 27 -22.37 16.45 11.03
N ASN A 28 -22.94 16.74 9.86
CA ASN A 28 -22.99 18.09 9.31
C ASN A 28 -21.61 18.78 9.39
N GLY A 29 -20.59 18.05 8.93
CA GLY A 29 -19.20 18.46 8.99
C GLY A 29 -18.75 19.25 7.75
N ALA A 30 -17.59 19.88 7.90
CA ALA A 30 -16.90 20.60 6.83
C ALA A 30 -15.40 20.34 6.84
N LEU A 31 -14.79 20.43 5.64
CA LEU A 31 -13.34 20.40 5.42
C LEU A 31 -12.92 21.65 4.66
N GLY A 32 -12.01 22.44 5.23
CA GLY A 32 -11.38 23.56 4.56
C GLY A 32 -9.90 23.28 4.28
N TRP A 33 -9.41 23.70 3.12
CA TRP A 33 -7.99 23.50 2.77
C TRP A 33 -7.38 24.72 2.11
N ARG A 34 -6.05 24.81 2.25
CA ARG A 34 -5.21 25.80 1.60
C ARG A 34 -3.85 25.18 1.28
N GLU A 35 -3.35 25.44 0.06
CA GLU A 35 -2.05 24.95 -0.41
C GLU A 35 -1.89 23.42 -0.24
N GLY A 36 -3.01 22.70 -0.46
CA GLY A 36 -3.04 21.23 -0.36
C GLY A 36 -3.10 20.68 1.05
N VAL A 37 -3.22 21.52 2.10
CA VAL A 37 -3.27 21.13 3.50
C VAL A 37 -4.63 21.51 4.10
N LEU A 38 -5.19 20.62 4.92
CA LEU A 38 -6.41 20.92 5.70
C LEU A 38 -6.11 22.01 6.73
N VAL A 39 -6.88 23.08 6.69
CA VAL A 39 -6.86 24.15 7.68
C VAL A 39 -8.04 24.05 8.63
N PHE A 40 -9.06 23.27 8.25
CA PHE A 40 -10.23 22.99 9.09
C PHE A 40 -10.78 21.59 8.79
N ALA A 41 -11.19 20.87 9.83
CA ALA A 41 -11.96 19.64 9.77
C ALA A 41 -12.81 19.55 11.04
N GLY A 42 -14.12 19.69 10.92
CA GLY A 42 -15.02 19.76 12.10
C GLY A 42 -16.45 20.04 11.72
N ALA A 43 -17.28 20.33 12.73
CA ALA A 43 -18.69 20.67 12.52
C ALA A 43 -18.84 22.03 11.82
N MET A 44 -19.84 22.17 10.95
CA MET A 44 -20.08 23.44 10.22
C MET A 44 -20.32 24.64 11.11
N ASP A 45 -20.98 24.45 12.26
CA ASP A 45 -21.23 25.51 13.23
C ASP A 45 -19.96 26.01 13.95
N SER A 46 -18.85 25.27 13.84
CA SER A 46 -17.53 25.62 14.36
C SER A 46 -16.65 26.33 13.34
N LEU A 47 -17.14 26.64 12.14
CA LEU A 47 -16.38 27.41 11.15
C LEU A 47 -15.99 28.78 11.72
N PRO A 48 -14.75 29.24 11.46
CA PRO A 48 -14.25 30.50 12.06
C PRO A 48 -14.90 31.76 11.49
N ALA A 49 -15.62 31.63 10.36
CA ALA A 49 -16.37 32.70 9.70
C ALA A 49 -17.43 32.09 8.78
N PRO A 50 -18.41 32.88 8.29
CA PRO A 50 -19.32 32.42 7.25
C PRO A 50 -18.56 31.89 6.01
N PRO A 51 -19.05 30.82 5.35
CA PRO A 51 -18.37 30.16 4.25
C PRO A 51 -17.87 31.11 3.15
N ASP A 52 -18.69 32.06 2.72
CA ASP A 52 -18.39 33.06 1.68
C ASP A 52 -17.22 34.01 2.05
N ALA A 53 -16.98 34.20 3.33
CA ALA A 53 -15.82 34.94 3.83
C ALA A 53 -14.52 34.08 3.83
N LEU A 54 -14.65 32.76 3.80
CA LEU A 54 -13.52 31.82 3.85
C LEU A 54 -12.98 31.47 2.46
N THR A 55 -13.86 31.27 1.47
CA THR A 55 -13.46 30.84 0.12
C THR A 55 -14.47 31.27 -0.94
N ASP A 56 -14.02 31.29 -2.21
CA ASP A 56 -14.89 31.38 -3.38
C ASP A 56 -15.25 29.98 -3.96
N THR A 57 -14.59 28.91 -3.49
CA THR A 57 -14.76 27.55 -4.00
C THR A 57 -15.48 26.67 -2.99
N PHE A 58 -16.73 26.31 -3.29
CA PHE A 58 -17.55 25.47 -2.44
C PHE A 58 -17.82 24.12 -3.09
N ILE A 59 -17.80 23.08 -2.25
CA ILE A 59 -18.27 21.74 -2.62
C ILE A 59 -19.36 21.38 -1.59
N ASP A 60 -20.59 21.25 -2.04
CA ASP A 60 -21.66 20.68 -1.24
C ASP A 60 -21.59 19.14 -1.33
N ALA A 61 -21.33 18.49 -0.19
CA ALA A 61 -21.26 17.04 -0.13
C ALA A 61 -22.65 16.39 -0.16
N GLY A 62 -23.73 17.15 0.07
CA GLY A 62 -25.12 16.62 0.05
C GLY A 62 -25.39 15.50 1.06
N GLY A 63 -24.61 15.45 2.14
CA GLY A 63 -24.68 14.38 3.15
C GLY A 63 -23.77 13.17 2.86
N ASP A 64 -22.98 13.20 1.78
CA ASP A 64 -22.02 12.13 1.49
C ASP A 64 -21.09 11.87 2.70
N CYS A 65 -20.71 10.61 2.88
CA CYS A 65 -19.68 10.25 3.82
C CYS A 65 -18.30 10.63 3.25
N VAL A 66 -17.47 11.28 4.05
CA VAL A 66 -16.12 11.71 3.65
C VAL A 66 -15.08 11.11 4.58
N THR A 67 -14.13 10.38 4.01
CA THR A 67 -13.02 9.77 4.76
C THR A 67 -11.68 10.37 4.33
N PRO A 68 -10.60 10.16 5.11
CA PRO A 68 -9.26 10.31 4.56
C PRO A 68 -9.12 9.50 3.26
N GLY A 69 -8.28 9.98 2.35
CA GLY A 69 -7.90 9.21 1.18
C GLY A 69 -7.28 7.87 1.60
N LEU A 70 -7.65 6.81 0.88
CA LEU A 70 -7.11 5.49 1.16
C LEU A 70 -5.62 5.44 0.79
N VAL A 71 -4.86 4.66 1.55
CA VAL A 71 -3.43 4.43 1.37
C VAL A 71 -3.22 2.93 1.14
N ASP A 72 -2.75 2.56 -0.05
CA ASP A 72 -2.35 1.19 -0.34
C ASP A 72 -0.83 1.07 -0.16
N CYS A 73 -0.42 0.49 0.96
CA CYS A 73 0.97 0.48 1.40
C CYS A 73 1.78 -0.73 0.95
N HIS A 74 1.20 -1.58 0.07
CA HIS A 74 1.90 -2.75 -0.47
C HIS A 74 1.31 -3.15 -1.82
N THR A 75 2.01 -2.81 -2.91
CA THR A 75 1.61 -3.23 -4.26
C THR A 75 2.81 -3.52 -5.17
N HIS A 76 2.55 -4.32 -6.20
CA HIS A 76 3.46 -4.64 -7.30
C HIS A 76 2.80 -4.33 -8.65
N VAL A 77 2.10 -3.21 -8.78
CA VAL A 77 1.30 -2.89 -9.99
C VAL A 77 2.13 -2.72 -11.26
N VAL A 78 3.46 -2.51 -11.14
CA VAL A 78 4.35 -2.38 -12.28
C VAL A 78 4.91 -3.75 -12.67
N PHE A 79 4.29 -4.36 -13.67
CA PHE A 79 4.75 -5.62 -14.28
C PHE A 79 4.26 -5.73 -15.72
N GLY A 80 4.99 -6.51 -16.55
CA GLY A 80 4.59 -6.84 -17.90
C GLY A 80 3.80 -8.15 -17.99
N GLY A 81 2.86 -8.22 -18.91
CA GLY A 81 1.99 -9.37 -19.11
C GLY A 81 0.96 -9.59 -18.01
N ASP A 82 0.46 -10.81 -17.95
CA ASP A 82 -0.46 -11.28 -16.88
C ASP A 82 -0.25 -12.80 -16.66
N ARG A 83 -0.93 -13.34 -15.66
CA ARG A 83 -0.87 -14.78 -15.33
C ARG A 83 -2.24 -15.44 -15.33
N ALA A 84 -3.20 -14.92 -16.10
CA ALA A 84 -4.54 -15.46 -16.20
C ALA A 84 -4.55 -16.90 -16.74
N GLY A 85 -3.68 -17.21 -17.72
CA GLY A 85 -3.51 -18.56 -18.22
C GLY A 85 -2.97 -19.56 -17.18
N GLU A 86 -2.06 -19.12 -16.30
CA GLU A 86 -1.59 -19.95 -15.18
C GLU A 86 -2.68 -20.17 -14.14
N PHE A 87 -3.51 -19.15 -13.89
CA PHE A 87 -4.67 -19.26 -13.01
C PHE A 87 -5.65 -20.32 -13.53
N GLU A 88 -5.94 -20.31 -14.83
CA GLU A 88 -6.80 -21.32 -15.47
C GLU A 88 -6.19 -22.73 -15.36
N GLN A 89 -4.90 -22.90 -15.65
CA GLN A 89 -4.20 -24.19 -15.53
C GLN A 89 -4.27 -24.75 -14.11
N ARG A 90 -4.09 -23.89 -13.07
CA ARG A 90 -4.22 -24.32 -11.66
C ARG A 90 -5.63 -24.83 -11.34
N LEU A 91 -6.66 -24.18 -11.88
CA LEU A 91 -8.05 -24.64 -11.67
C LEU A 91 -8.37 -25.93 -12.44
N GLN A 92 -7.65 -26.19 -13.53
CA GLN A 92 -7.70 -27.45 -14.28
C GLN A 92 -6.87 -28.57 -13.63
N GLY A 93 -6.18 -28.30 -12.53
CA GLY A 93 -5.43 -29.29 -11.75
C GLY A 93 -3.93 -29.36 -12.02
N ALA A 94 -3.37 -28.42 -12.80
CA ALA A 94 -1.93 -28.34 -12.96
C ALA A 94 -1.25 -27.98 -11.63
N SER A 95 -0.18 -28.71 -11.31
CA SER A 95 0.60 -28.42 -10.10
C SER A 95 1.46 -27.17 -10.29
N TYR A 96 1.90 -26.58 -9.17
CA TYR A 96 2.88 -25.47 -9.21
C TYR A 96 4.16 -25.88 -9.97
N GLU A 97 4.60 -27.13 -9.79
CA GLU A 97 5.79 -27.66 -10.47
C GLU A 97 5.60 -27.76 -11.98
N ASP A 98 4.42 -28.18 -12.47
CA ASP A 98 4.12 -28.27 -13.89
C ASP A 98 4.15 -26.90 -14.54
N ILE A 99 3.54 -25.90 -13.88
CA ILE A 99 3.55 -24.49 -14.33
C ILE A 99 4.98 -23.94 -14.35
N ALA A 100 5.76 -24.20 -13.29
CA ALA A 100 7.14 -23.73 -13.22
C ALA A 100 8.03 -24.39 -14.30
N ARG A 101 7.89 -25.70 -14.56
CA ARG A 101 8.60 -26.41 -15.64
C ARG A 101 8.25 -25.88 -17.02
N ALA A 102 7.01 -25.43 -17.22
CA ALA A 102 6.57 -24.77 -18.45
C ALA A 102 7.07 -23.31 -18.59
N GLY A 103 7.89 -22.84 -17.65
CA GLY A 103 8.44 -21.47 -17.64
C GLY A 103 7.47 -20.41 -17.14
N GLY A 104 6.46 -20.81 -16.37
CA GLY A 104 5.53 -19.95 -15.64
C GLY A 104 6.08 -19.47 -14.30
N GLY A 105 5.20 -18.97 -13.46
CA GLY A 105 5.56 -18.40 -12.18
C GLY A 105 6.16 -17.00 -12.29
N ILE A 106 6.95 -16.60 -11.28
CA ILE A 106 7.60 -15.29 -11.26
C ILE A 106 8.51 -15.08 -12.46
N VAL A 107 9.12 -16.15 -12.99
CA VAL A 107 10.04 -16.09 -14.13
C VAL A 107 9.32 -15.60 -15.39
N SER A 108 8.05 -15.98 -15.60
CA SER A 108 7.26 -15.49 -16.74
C SER A 108 7.01 -13.98 -16.63
N THR A 109 6.70 -13.49 -15.45
CA THR A 109 6.51 -12.06 -15.19
C THR A 109 7.82 -11.28 -15.38
N VAL A 110 8.94 -11.78 -14.85
CA VAL A 110 10.26 -11.17 -15.03
C VAL A 110 10.62 -11.06 -16.51
N ARG A 111 10.45 -12.14 -17.28
CA ARG A 111 10.71 -12.14 -18.71
C ARG A 111 9.85 -11.11 -19.46
N ALA A 112 8.55 -11.04 -19.18
CA ALA A 112 7.64 -10.08 -19.80
C ALA A 112 7.98 -8.63 -19.40
N THR A 113 8.32 -8.39 -18.15
CA THR A 113 8.72 -7.06 -17.63
C THR A 113 10.03 -6.59 -18.26
N ARG A 114 11.02 -7.47 -18.37
CA ARG A 114 12.30 -7.17 -19.03
C ARG A 114 12.12 -6.86 -20.52
N ALA A 115 11.26 -7.62 -21.21
CA ALA A 115 11.01 -7.48 -22.65
C ALA A 115 10.22 -6.19 -22.99
N ALA A 116 9.40 -5.69 -22.10
CA ALA A 116 8.63 -4.48 -22.32
C ALA A 116 9.53 -3.24 -22.32
N SER A 117 9.29 -2.31 -23.26
CA SER A 117 9.85 -0.97 -23.17
C SER A 117 9.30 -0.22 -21.94
N GLU A 118 9.91 0.90 -21.56
CA GLU A 118 9.41 1.72 -20.44
C GLU A 118 7.99 2.24 -20.73
N ASP A 119 7.70 2.63 -21.97
CA ASP A 119 6.39 3.11 -22.39
C ASP A 119 5.33 1.99 -22.41
N ASP A 120 5.68 0.80 -22.92
CA ASP A 120 4.78 -0.36 -22.87
C ASP A 120 4.49 -0.79 -21.43
N LEU A 121 5.51 -0.81 -20.58
CA LEU A 121 5.35 -1.16 -19.18
C LEU A 121 4.46 -0.14 -18.44
N PHE A 122 4.63 1.16 -18.73
CA PHE A 122 3.76 2.22 -18.24
C PHE A 122 2.31 2.02 -18.73
N ALA A 123 2.11 1.80 -20.03
CA ALA A 123 0.79 1.62 -20.63
C ALA A 123 0.04 0.40 -20.03
N GLN A 124 0.75 -0.71 -19.77
CA GLN A 124 0.19 -1.90 -19.12
C GLN A 124 -0.10 -1.69 -17.64
N SER A 125 0.68 -0.89 -16.94
CA SER A 125 0.58 -0.69 -15.47
C SER A 125 -0.42 0.40 -15.08
N LEU A 126 -0.57 1.44 -15.89
CA LEU A 126 -1.44 2.57 -15.61
C LEU A 126 -2.91 2.18 -15.35
N PRO A 127 -3.54 1.26 -16.10
CA PRO A 127 -4.92 0.86 -15.82
C PRO A 127 -5.11 0.23 -14.44
N ARG A 128 -4.15 -0.55 -13.95
CA ARG A 128 -4.18 -1.18 -12.62
C ARG A 128 -4.12 -0.13 -11.51
N ALA A 129 -3.18 0.81 -11.62
CA ALA A 129 -3.07 1.90 -10.66
C ALA A 129 -4.27 2.86 -10.72
N ARG A 130 -4.84 3.07 -11.92
CA ARG A 130 -6.06 3.86 -12.11
C ARG A 130 -7.25 3.20 -11.39
N ALA A 131 -7.41 1.89 -11.49
CA ALA A 131 -8.48 1.17 -10.80
C ALA A 131 -8.39 1.37 -9.28
N LEU A 132 -7.18 1.32 -8.70
CA LEU A 132 -6.96 1.61 -7.27
C LEU A 132 -7.29 3.06 -6.92
N ARG A 133 -6.84 4.05 -7.73
CA ARG A 133 -7.22 5.46 -7.53
C ARG A 133 -8.74 5.64 -7.58
N ASP A 134 -9.39 5.07 -8.57
CA ASP A 134 -10.83 5.19 -8.77
C ASP A 134 -11.62 4.47 -7.65
N ASP A 135 -10.98 3.54 -6.93
CA ASP A 135 -11.47 2.90 -5.71
C ASP A 135 -11.18 3.71 -4.42
N GLY A 136 -10.61 4.91 -4.54
CA GLY A 136 -10.39 5.85 -3.43
C GLY A 136 -8.95 5.94 -2.92
N VAL A 137 -7.98 5.29 -3.57
CA VAL A 137 -6.57 5.36 -3.18
C VAL A 137 -5.96 6.70 -3.61
N THR A 138 -5.42 7.45 -2.66
CA THR A 138 -4.75 8.74 -2.88
C THR A 138 -3.22 8.63 -2.72
N THR A 139 -2.78 7.58 -2.04
CA THR A 139 -1.36 7.26 -1.86
C THR A 139 -1.14 5.78 -2.14
N LEU A 140 -0.20 5.49 -3.02
CA LEU A 140 0.10 4.14 -3.50
C LEU A 140 1.58 3.83 -3.32
N GLU A 141 1.91 2.74 -2.64
CA GLU A 141 3.24 2.17 -2.70
C GLU A 141 3.36 1.30 -3.95
N ILE A 142 4.45 1.44 -4.68
CA ILE A 142 4.77 0.60 -5.83
C ILE A 142 6.18 0.03 -5.65
N LYS A 143 6.25 -1.30 -5.50
CA LYS A 143 7.52 -2.04 -5.43
C LYS A 143 8.03 -2.36 -6.82
N SER A 144 9.35 -2.36 -7.00
CA SER A 144 10.03 -3.04 -8.10
C SER A 144 10.06 -4.57 -7.85
N GLY A 145 11.05 -5.30 -8.36
CA GLY A 145 11.24 -6.72 -8.04
C GLY A 145 10.82 -7.71 -9.12
N TYR A 146 10.45 -7.24 -10.30
CA TYR A 146 10.30 -8.07 -11.49
C TYR A 146 11.33 -7.73 -12.57
N GLY A 147 12.25 -6.80 -12.32
CA GLY A 147 13.41 -6.53 -13.16
C GLY A 147 14.52 -7.53 -12.91
N LEU A 148 14.92 -7.68 -11.66
CA LEU A 148 15.98 -8.55 -11.13
C LEU A 148 17.35 -8.32 -11.80
N ASP A 149 17.54 -7.13 -12.36
CA ASP A 149 18.82 -6.55 -12.79
C ASP A 149 18.73 -5.02 -12.69
N LEU A 150 19.86 -4.33 -12.69
CA LEU A 150 19.91 -2.87 -12.46
C LEU A 150 19.03 -2.08 -13.43
N GLU A 151 19.11 -2.38 -14.72
CA GLU A 151 18.43 -1.58 -15.76
C GLU A 151 16.90 -1.79 -15.71
N ASN A 152 16.47 -3.01 -15.47
CA ASN A 152 15.04 -3.31 -15.42
C ASN A 152 14.40 -2.90 -14.08
N GLU A 153 15.12 -2.99 -12.96
CA GLU A 153 14.66 -2.42 -11.67
C GLU A 153 14.53 -0.90 -11.78
N ARG A 154 15.52 -0.21 -12.38
CA ARG A 154 15.48 1.23 -12.68
C ARG A 154 14.26 1.60 -13.55
N LYS A 155 14.02 0.84 -14.61
CA LYS A 155 12.86 1.02 -15.49
C LYS A 155 11.54 0.92 -14.71
N MET A 156 11.38 -0.10 -13.85
CA MET A 156 10.19 -0.27 -13.03
C MET A 156 9.95 0.90 -12.08
N LEU A 157 11.00 1.36 -11.39
CA LEU A 157 10.90 2.49 -10.47
C LEU A 157 10.57 3.81 -11.20
N ARG A 158 11.13 4.05 -12.39
CA ARG A 158 10.76 5.19 -13.23
C ARG A 158 9.30 5.14 -13.67
N VAL A 159 8.82 3.97 -14.10
CA VAL A 159 7.41 3.77 -14.45
C VAL A 159 6.51 4.05 -13.24
N ALA A 160 6.89 3.62 -12.03
CA ALA A 160 6.14 3.90 -10.81
C ALA A 160 6.00 5.41 -10.55
N ARG A 161 7.09 6.18 -10.68
CA ARG A 161 7.05 7.66 -10.57
C ARG A 161 6.15 8.29 -11.64
N ARG A 162 6.23 7.82 -12.89
CA ARG A 162 5.39 8.30 -14.01
C ARG A 162 3.90 8.06 -13.74
N ILE A 163 3.54 6.93 -13.14
CA ILE A 163 2.15 6.60 -12.76
C ILE A 163 1.61 7.64 -11.78
N GLY A 164 2.37 7.98 -10.73
CA GLY A 164 1.96 8.99 -9.76
C GLY A 164 1.67 10.35 -10.41
N ALA A 165 2.59 10.80 -11.28
CA ALA A 165 2.42 12.06 -12.03
C ALA A 165 1.19 12.01 -12.96
N ALA A 166 0.97 10.90 -13.68
CA ALA A 166 -0.13 10.77 -14.63
C ALA A 166 -1.52 10.68 -13.94
N LEU A 167 -1.60 10.13 -12.73
CA LEU A 167 -2.85 9.97 -11.99
C LEU A 167 -3.10 11.09 -10.98
N GLY A 168 -2.12 11.97 -10.73
CA GLY A 168 -2.21 13.03 -9.74
C GLY A 168 -2.27 12.53 -8.29
N ILE A 169 -1.76 11.33 -8.01
CA ILE A 169 -1.70 10.72 -6.68
C ILE A 169 -0.26 10.67 -6.16
N THR A 170 -0.10 10.49 -4.85
CA THR A 170 1.22 10.25 -4.27
C THR A 170 1.66 8.81 -4.52
N VAL A 171 2.87 8.62 -5.04
CA VAL A 171 3.49 7.28 -5.18
C VAL A 171 4.76 7.22 -4.35
N HIS A 172 4.84 6.21 -3.47
CA HIS A 172 6.05 5.79 -2.79
C HIS A 172 6.66 4.62 -3.53
N THR A 173 7.93 4.70 -3.90
CA THR A 173 8.63 3.64 -4.62
C THR A 173 9.51 2.84 -3.67
N THR A 174 9.33 1.53 -3.67
CA THR A 174 10.12 0.60 -2.86
C THR A 174 10.99 -0.26 -3.75
N PHE A 175 12.30 -0.23 -3.53
CA PHE A 175 13.23 -1.12 -4.22
C PHE A 175 13.15 -2.53 -3.63
N LEU A 176 12.78 -3.50 -4.45
CA LEU A 176 12.64 -4.92 -4.11
C LEU A 176 13.53 -5.80 -5.01
N GLY A 177 14.80 -5.43 -5.21
CA GLY A 177 15.74 -6.24 -5.98
C GLY A 177 15.92 -7.65 -5.41
N ALA A 178 15.82 -7.79 -4.08
CA ALA A 178 15.87 -9.08 -3.38
C ALA A 178 14.48 -9.77 -3.32
N HIS A 179 13.80 -9.92 -4.47
CA HIS A 179 12.49 -10.56 -4.56
C HIS A 179 12.59 -12.05 -4.93
N ALA A 180 13.38 -12.37 -5.93
CA ALA A 180 13.63 -13.75 -6.35
C ALA A 180 15.02 -13.87 -6.96
N LEU A 181 15.57 -15.08 -6.96
CA LEU A 181 16.84 -15.36 -7.62
C LEU A 181 16.62 -15.54 -9.14
N PRO A 182 17.17 -14.65 -9.97
CA PRO A 182 17.02 -14.80 -11.42
C PRO A 182 17.86 -15.96 -11.96
N PRO A 183 17.44 -16.56 -13.11
CA PRO A 183 18.10 -17.75 -13.66
C PRO A 183 19.61 -17.60 -13.89
N GLU A 184 20.07 -16.42 -14.29
CA GLU A 184 21.48 -16.11 -14.52
C GLU A 184 22.37 -16.17 -13.26
N TYR A 185 21.74 -16.16 -12.07
CA TYR A 185 22.40 -16.35 -10.78
C TYR A 185 22.07 -17.68 -10.13
N ALA A 186 21.52 -18.66 -10.86
CA ALA A 186 21.18 -19.97 -10.30
C ALA A 186 22.35 -20.58 -9.51
N GLY A 187 22.11 -20.93 -8.24
CA GLY A 187 23.13 -21.46 -7.33
C GLY A 187 24.12 -20.41 -6.76
N ARG A 188 23.94 -19.12 -7.07
CA ARG A 188 24.86 -18.03 -6.65
C ARG A 188 24.09 -16.89 -5.97
N ALA A 189 23.25 -17.23 -4.99
CA ALA A 189 22.39 -16.25 -4.33
C ALA A 189 23.19 -15.14 -3.60
N ASP A 190 24.37 -15.49 -3.03
CA ASP A 190 25.20 -14.49 -2.36
C ASP A 190 25.84 -13.48 -3.32
N ASP A 191 26.21 -13.92 -4.54
CA ASP A 191 26.70 -13.03 -5.60
C ASP A 191 25.58 -12.10 -6.07
N TYR A 192 24.36 -12.63 -6.20
CA TYR A 192 23.18 -11.82 -6.55
C TYR A 192 22.88 -10.75 -5.51
N ILE A 193 22.88 -11.11 -4.23
CA ILE A 193 22.69 -10.14 -3.13
C ILE A 193 23.81 -9.11 -3.11
N GLY A 194 25.05 -9.50 -3.45
CA GLY A 194 26.12 -8.53 -3.67
C GLY A 194 25.76 -7.50 -4.74
N ALA A 195 25.29 -7.97 -5.90
CA ALA A 195 24.86 -7.09 -6.99
C ALA A 195 23.67 -6.19 -6.57
N VAL A 196 22.65 -6.72 -5.86
CA VAL A 196 21.54 -5.93 -5.32
C VAL A 196 22.03 -4.80 -4.41
N CYS A 197 23.00 -5.09 -3.53
CA CYS A 197 23.61 -4.07 -2.69
C CYS A 197 24.39 -3.01 -3.49
N ASP A 198 25.01 -3.39 -4.60
CA ASP A 198 25.72 -2.44 -5.49
C ASP A 198 24.74 -1.57 -6.30
N TRP A 199 23.56 -2.05 -6.65
CA TRP A 199 22.55 -1.29 -7.40
C TRP A 199 21.85 -0.23 -6.54
N LEU A 200 21.63 -0.53 -5.28
CA LEU A 200 20.82 0.32 -4.40
C LEU A 200 21.36 1.76 -4.29
N PRO A 201 22.66 2.01 -4.08
CA PRO A 201 23.20 3.37 -4.07
C PRO A 201 22.98 4.13 -5.38
N LEU A 202 23.06 3.43 -6.52
CA LEU A 202 22.85 4.04 -7.85
C LEU A 202 21.40 4.50 -8.03
N LEU A 203 20.46 3.63 -7.69
CA LEU A 203 19.02 3.93 -7.78
C LEU A 203 18.60 5.01 -6.79
N HIS A 204 19.20 5.01 -5.59
CA HIS A 204 18.97 6.04 -4.59
C HIS A 204 19.48 7.41 -5.06
N ALA A 205 20.68 7.48 -5.64
CA ALA A 205 21.24 8.71 -6.18
C ALA A 205 20.39 9.31 -7.31
N GLU A 206 19.63 8.50 -8.04
CA GLU A 206 18.65 8.95 -9.05
C GLU A 206 17.32 9.42 -8.44
N GLY A 207 17.13 9.37 -7.11
CA GLY A 207 15.87 9.74 -6.44
C GLY A 207 14.72 8.75 -6.70
N LEU A 208 15.06 7.50 -7.02
CA LEU A 208 14.07 6.48 -7.40
C LEU A 208 13.61 5.60 -6.24
N VAL A 209 14.21 5.70 -5.05
CA VAL A 209 13.97 4.79 -3.93
C VAL A 209 13.56 5.57 -2.69
N ASP A 210 12.36 5.32 -2.18
CA ASP A 210 11.87 5.88 -0.90
C ASP A 210 12.02 4.86 0.25
N ALA A 211 11.97 3.54 -0.07
CA ALA A 211 12.15 2.46 0.90
C ALA A 211 12.77 1.23 0.22
N VAL A 212 13.27 0.30 1.02
CA VAL A 212 13.86 -0.97 0.56
C VAL A 212 13.11 -2.13 1.17
N ASP A 213 12.89 -3.18 0.38
CA ASP A 213 12.20 -4.40 0.78
C ASP A 213 12.98 -5.64 0.30
N ALA A 214 12.69 -6.78 0.89
CA ALA A 214 13.23 -8.07 0.49
C ALA A 214 12.18 -9.16 0.74
N PHE A 215 12.31 -10.31 0.07
CA PHE A 215 11.51 -11.49 0.32
C PHE A 215 12.31 -12.50 1.15
N CYS A 216 12.12 -12.48 2.47
CA CYS A 216 12.80 -13.33 3.42
C CYS A 216 12.00 -14.60 3.69
N GLU A 217 12.22 -15.61 2.87
CA GLU A 217 11.55 -16.91 2.94
C GLU A 217 12.44 -18.05 2.42
N ARG A 218 12.07 -19.30 2.71
CA ARG A 218 12.81 -20.48 2.24
C ARG A 218 12.94 -20.56 0.72
N ILE A 219 11.98 -20.01 -0.01
CA ILE A 219 11.97 -19.96 -1.48
C ILE A 219 12.54 -18.63 -2.02
N GLY A 220 12.81 -17.68 -1.16
CA GLY A 220 13.42 -16.39 -1.45
C GLY A 220 14.84 -16.31 -0.92
N PHE A 221 15.09 -15.34 -0.06
CA PHE A 221 16.40 -15.08 0.54
C PHE A 221 16.43 -15.39 2.03
N THR A 222 17.60 -15.76 2.53
CA THR A 222 17.82 -16.03 3.96
C THR A 222 17.85 -14.74 4.77
N ALA A 223 17.66 -14.85 6.10
CA ALA A 223 17.77 -13.71 7.01
C ALA A 223 19.16 -13.02 6.91
N ALA A 224 20.26 -13.79 6.75
CA ALA A 224 21.61 -13.25 6.59
C ALA A 224 21.77 -12.46 5.27
N GLN A 225 21.18 -12.93 4.18
CA GLN A 225 21.17 -12.24 2.89
C GLN A 225 20.33 -10.96 2.96
N THR A 226 19.13 -11.03 3.56
CA THR A 226 18.26 -9.88 3.81
C THR A 226 18.96 -8.83 4.67
N GLN A 227 19.66 -9.24 5.72
CA GLN A 227 20.41 -8.35 6.58
C GLN A 227 21.43 -7.52 5.79
N ARG A 228 22.17 -8.12 4.85
CA ARG A 228 23.14 -7.39 4.00
C ARG A 228 22.46 -6.28 3.19
N VAL A 229 21.30 -6.55 2.61
CA VAL A 229 20.51 -5.54 1.88
C VAL A 229 20.07 -4.41 2.81
N PHE A 230 19.59 -4.74 4.00
CA PHE A 230 19.15 -3.75 4.99
C PHE A 230 20.29 -2.92 5.60
N GLU A 231 21.48 -3.52 5.78
CA GLU A 231 22.67 -2.77 6.18
C GLU A 231 23.05 -1.74 5.12
N THR A 232 22.95 -2.10 3.83
CA THR A 232 23.17 -1.16 2.72
C THR A 232 22.11 -0.05 2.71
N ALA A 233 20.85 -0.38 2.89
CA ALA A 233 19.76 0.60 2.98
C ALA A 233 19.96 1.57 4.14
N ARG A 234 20.31 1.07 5.32
CA ARG A 234 20.57 1.87 6.51
C ARG A 234 21.75 2.81 6.34
N ALA A 235 22.81 2.36 5.66
CA ALA A 235 23.97 3.20 5.34
C ALA A 235 23.63 4.38 4.43
N LEU A 236 22.56 4.26 3.64
CA LEU A 236 21.99 5.31 2.78
C LEU A 236 20.90 6.15 3.46
N GLY A 237 20.52 5.83 4.69
CA GLY A 237 19.43 6.49 5.39
C GLY A 237 18.03 6.09 4.87
N LEU A 238 17.92 4.99 4.13
CA LEU A 238 16.67 4.49 3.59
C LEU A 238 15.95 3.60 4.61
N PRO A 239 14.63 3.79 4.82
CA PRO A 239 13.84 2.90 5.65
C PRO A 239 13.66 1.53 4.96
N VAL A 240 13.40 0.51 5.78
CA VAL A 240 13.22 -0.86 5.31
C VAL A 240 11.83 -1.39 5.65
N LYS A 241 11.36 -2.31 4.81
CA LYS A 241 10.15 -3.14 4.95
C LYS A 241 10.55 -4.59 4.69
N LEU A 242 9.68 -5.55 4.95
CA LEU A 242 9.99 -6.95 4.67
C LEU A 242 8.73 -7.76 4.33
N HIS A 243 8.76 -8.50 3.21
CA HIS A 243 7.91 -9.68 3.06
C HIS A 243 8.41 -10.72 4.04
N ALA A 244 7.65 -10.95 5.11
CA ALA A 244 8.10 -11.65 6.30
C ALA A 244 7.11 -12.73 6.73
N ASP A 245 7.64 -13.91 7.08
CA ASP A 245 6.89 -14.96 7.73
C ASP A 245 5.56 -15.31 7.00
N GLN A 246 5.59 -15.28 5.66
CA GLN A 246 4.43 -15.60 4.82
C GLN A 246 4.15 -17.09 4.73
N LEU A 247 5.20 -17.91 4.58
CA LEU A 247 5.10 -19.35 4.33
C LEU A 247 5.71 -20.18 5.46
N SER A 248 6.51 -19.54 6.33
CA SER A 248 7.19 -20.17 7.45
C SER A 248 7.59 -19.12 8.49
N ASP A 249 7.77 -19.57 9.76
CA ASP A 249 8.42 -18.75 10.79
C ASP A 249 9.93 -18.70 10.51
N GLY A 250 10.33 -17.70 9.74
CA GLY A 250 11.73 -17.42 9.40
C GLY A 250 12.37 -16.38 10.31
N GLY A 251 11.63 -15.84 11.29
CA GLY A 251 12.06 -14.71 12.11
C GLY A 251 12.14 -13.39 11.37
N GLY A 252 11.47 -13.28 10.22
CA GLY A 252 11.49 -12.09 9.36
C GLY A 252 10.94 -10.85 10.07
N ALA A 253 9.85 -10.99 10.80
CA ALA A 253 9.27 -9.89 11.57
C ALA A 253 10.23 -9.35 12.64
N ALA A 254 10.96 -10.23 13.34
CA ALA A 254 11.98 -9.81 14.30
C ALA A 254 13.20 -9.20 13.62
N LEU A 255 13.58 -9.71 12.43
CA LEU A 255 14.69 -9.16 11.66
C LEU A 255 14.41 -7.72 11.26
N VAL A 256 13.27 -7.43 10.60
CA VAL A 256 12.95 -6.07 10.15
C VAL A 256 12.77 -5.12 11.35
N ALA A 257 12.20 -5.60 12.44
CA ALA A 257 12.10 -4.83 13.69
C ALA A 257 13.48 -4.43 14.26
N GLY A 258 14.49 -5.31 14.16
CA GLY A 258 15.87 -5.01 14.54
C GLY A 258 16.57 -3.92 13.71
N PHE A 259 15.95 -3.53 12.59
CA PHE A 259 16.38 -2.41 11.76
C PHE A 259 15.49 -1.17 11.91
N ASP A 260 14.62 -1.13 12.94
CA ASP A 260 13.58 -0.09 13.09
C ASP A 260 12.71 0.03 11.84
N GLY A 261 12.44 -1.12 11.19
CA GLY A 261 11.75 -1.18 9.92
C GLY A 261 10.31 -0.74 10.02
N LEU A 262 9.80 -0.15 8.93
CA LEU A 262 8.45 0.41 8.84
C LEU A 262 7.37 -0.65 9.02
N SER A 263 7.55 -1.81 8.37
CA SER A 263 6.55 -2.88 8.42
C SER A 263 7.14 -4.27 8.18
N ALA A 264 6.43 -5.27 8.71
CA ALA A 264 6.51 -6.66 8.29
C ALA A 264 5.21 -7.00 7.56
N ASP A 265 5.32 -7.48 6.33
CA ASP A 265 4.22 -7.65 5.41
C ASP A 265 3.95 -9.16 5.21
N HIS A 266 2.69 -9.59 5.09
CA HIS A 266 2.13 -10.96 5.19
C HIS A 266 1.91 -11.42 6.62
N VAL A 267 2.94 -11.86 7.34
CA VAL A 267 2.98 -12.17 8.79
C VAL A 267 2.12 -13.34 9.24
N GLU A 268 1.68 -14.25 8.34
CA GLU A 268 0.85 -15.41 8.69
C GLU A 268 1.53 -16.34 9.68
N TYR A 269 2.86 -16.45 9.62
CA TYR A 269 3.66 -17.37 10.45
C TYR A 269 4.46 -16.64 11.55
N THR A 270 4.25 -15.34 11.74
CA THR A 270 4.99 -14.57 12.74
C THR A 270 4.77 -15.14 14.15
N SER A 271 5.86 -15.40 14.87
CA SER A 271 5.86 -15.89 16.24
C SER A 271 5.54 -14.79 17.25
N GLU A 272 5.23 -15.17 18.50
CA GLU A 272 5.05 -14.22 19.61
C GLU A 272 6.28 -13.32 19.82
N ALA A 273 7.49 -13.87 19.64
CA ALA A 273 8.72 -13.11 19.72
C ALA A 273 8.82 -12.06 18.59
N GLY A 274 8.37 -12.40 17.38
CA GLY A 274 8.26 -11.46 16.26
C GLY A 274 7.28 -10.33 16.56
N VAL A 275 6.09 -10.66 17.10
CA VAL A 275 5.09 -9.66 17.52
C VAL A 275 5.67 -8.70 18.57
N ALA A 276 6.36 -9.24 19.58
CA ALA A 276 6.98 -8.44 20.62
C ALA A 276 8.08 -7.50 20.06
N ALA A 277 8.91 -7.99 19.15
CA ALA A 277 9.92 -7.19 18.46
C ALA A 277 9.28 -6.06 17.64
N MET A 278 8.23 -6.34 16.86
CA MET A 278 7.48 -5.34 16.09
C MET A 278 6.90 -4.26 17.01
N LYS A 279 6.32 -4.65 18.16
CA LYS A 279 5.82 -3.69 19.14
C LYS A 279 6.90 -2.77 19.65
N GLN A 280 8.05 -3.31 20.00
CA GLN A 280 9.18 -2.55 20.52
C GLN A 280 9.73 -1.55 19.49
N ALA A 281 9.87 -1.96 18.24
CA ALA A 281 10.33 -1.13 17.14
C ALA A 281 9.25 -0.13 16.65
N GLY A 282 7.99 -0.40 16.96
CA GLY A 282 6.87 0.37 16.44
C GLY A 282 6.53 0.06 14.98
N SER A 283 6.99 -1.07 14.47
CA SER A 283 6.69 -1.55 13.11
C SER A 283 5.21 -1.90 12.95
N VAL A 284 4.72 -1.81 11.72
CA VAL A 284 3.33 -2.11 11.35
C VAL A 284 3.23 -3.53 10.80
N ALA A 285 2.22 -4.29 11.20
CA ALA A 285 1.85 -5.54 10.54
C ALA A 285 0.98 -5.25 9.31
N VAL A 286 1.47 -5.52 8.11
CA VAL A 286 0.69 -5.32 6.88
C VAL A 286 0.03 -6.63 6.49
N LEU A 287 -1.29 -6.65 6.58
CA LEU A 287 -2.14 -7.80 6.26
C LEU A 287 -2.51 -7.77 4.77
N LEU A 288 -2.33 -8.91 4.10
CA LEU A 288 -2.52 -9.05 2.65
C LEU A 288 -3.60 -10.09 2.33
N PRO A 289 -4.88 -9.74 2.59
CA PRO A 289 -5.99 -10.69 2.50
C PRO A 289 -6.27 -11.18 1.07
N GLY A 290 -5.83 -10.44 0.05
CA GLY A 290 -5.92 -10.86 -1.35
C GLY A 290 -5.04 -12.07 -1.64
N ALA A 291 -3.78 -12.04 -1.21
CA ALA A 291 -2.85 -13.17 -1.33
C ALA A 291 -3.33 -14.38 -0.54
N PHE A 292 -3.74 -14.17 0.71
CA PHE A 292 -4.34 -15.20 1.56
C PHE A 292 -5.52 -15.92 0.85
N HIS A 293 -6.42 -15.14 0.26
CA HIS A 293 -7.60 -15.66 -0.44
C HIS A 293 -7.23 -16.46 -1.71
N VAL A 294 -6.39 -15.90 -2.57
CA VAL A 294 -6.03 -16.51 -3.87
C VAL A 294 -5.16 -17.74 -3.68
N LEU A 295 -4.27 -17.74 -2.69
CA LEU A 295 -3.46 -18.91 -2.32
C LEU A 295 -4.26 -19.96 -1.55
N ARG A 296 -5.48 -19.64 -1.13
CA ARG A 296 -6.32 -20.49 -0.26
C ARG A 296 -5.57 -20.86 1.03
N GLU A 297 -4.84 -19.88 1.59
CA GLU A 297 -4.12 -20.04 2.83
C GLU A 297 -5.11 -20.31 3.97
N THR A 298 -4.67 -21.03 4.97
CA THR A 298 -5.50 -21.40 6.13
C THR A 298 -4.93 -20.93 7.45
N ARG A 299 -3.63 -20.66 7.50
CA ARG A 299 -2.99 -20.13 8.70
C ARG A 299 -3.18 -18.64 8.79
N LEU A 300 -3.90 -18.20 9.81
CA LEU A 300 -4.15 -16.78 10.07
C LEU A 300 -2.91 -16.10 10.67
N PRO A 301 -2.68 -14.84 10.34
CA PRO A 301 -1.77 -13.98 11.10
C PRO A 301 -2.14 -13.97 12.60
N PRO A 302 -1.19 -13.72 13.52
CA PRO A 302 -1.44 -13.73 14.96
C PRO A 302 -2.19 -12.46 15.43
N LEU A 303 -3.40 -12.24 14.91
CA LEU A 303 -4.22 -11.04 15.07
C LEU A 303 -4.51 -10.69 16.52
N ASP A 304 -4.80 -11.72 17.35
CA ASP A 304 -5.08 -11.51 18.77
C ASP A 304 -3.83 -11.03 19.52
N ALA A 305 -2.64 -11.53 19.14
CA ALA A 305 -1.39 -11.06 19.70
C ALA A 305 -1.08 -9.61 19.25
N PHE A 306 -1.34 -9.26 17.98
CA PHE A 306 -1.20 -7.88 17.50
C PHE A 306 -2.13 -6.93 18.29
N ARG A 307 -3.40 -7.29 18.49
CA ARG A 307 -4.34 -6.51 19.29
C ARG A 307 -3.89 -6.39 20.76
N ALA A 308 -3.55 -7.51 21.38
CA ALA A 308 -3.15 -7.55 22.79
C ALA A 308 -1.89 -6.72 23.08
N GLN A 309 -0.93 -6.71 22.17
CA GLN A 309 0.31 -5.93 22.29
C GLN A 309 0.19 -4.52 21.71
N GLY A 310 -0.88 -4.22 20.98
CA GLY A 310 -1.08 -2.93 20.32
C GLY A 310 -0.10 -2.70 19.15
N VAL A 311 0.20 -3.75 18.38
CA VAL A 311 0.89 -3.64 17.09
C VAL A 311 -0.12 -3.12 16.07
N PRO A 312 0.16 -1.99 15.36
CA PRO A 312 -0.75 -1.47 14.36
C PRO A 312 -0.88 -2.46 13.19
N MET A 313 -2.11 -2.67 12.72
CA MET A 313 -2.39 -3.52 11.56
C MET A 313 -2.79 -2.66 10.37
N ALA A 314 -2.04 -2.71 9.28
CA ALA A 314 -2.45 -2.14 8.00
C ALA A 314 -3.09 -3.20 7.11
N VAL A 315 -3.89 -2.76 6.14
CA VAL A 315 -4.49 -3.60 5.09
C VAL A 315 -4.07 -3.05 3.74
N ALA A 316 -3.56 -3.92 2.87
CA ALA A 316 -3.14 -3.55 1.53
C ALA A 316 -3.59 -4.60 0.50
N THR A 317 -3.51 -4.25 -0.78
CA THR A 317 -3.99 -5.13 -1.85
C THR A 317 -2.99 -6.22 -2.21
N ASP A 318 -1.70 -5.97 -2.04
CA ASP A 318 -0.64 -6.79 -2.63
C ASP A 318 -0.86 -6.98 -4.15
N CYS A 319 -1.36 -5.95 -4.85
CA CYS A 319 -1.74 -6.06 -6.26
C CYS A 319 -0.58 -6.56 -7.12
N ASN A 320 -0.59 -7.84 -7.44
CA ASN A 320 0.44 -8.53 -8.23
C ASN A 320 -0.19 -9.58 -9.15
N PRO A 321 0.52 -10.04 -10.22
CA PRO A 321 -0.07 -10.95 -11.20
C PRO A 321 -0.20 -12.39 -10.70
N GLY A 322 0.53 -12.78 -9.65
CA GLY A 322 0.68 -14.18 -9.24
C GLY A 322 -0.27 -14.62 -8.15
N THR A 323 -0.27 -13.89 -7.07
CA THR A 323 -0.90 -14.29 -5.81
C THR A 323 -2.02 -13.35 -5.38
N SER A 324 -2.09 -12.13 -5.94
CA SER A 324 -3.12 -11.15 -5.58
C SER A 324 -3.45 -10.22 -6.75
N PRO A 325 -4.17 -10.68 -7.79
CA PRO A 325 -4.59 -9.81 -8.90
C PRO A 325 -5.73 -8.87 -8.49
N LEU A 326 -5.60 -8.26 -7.30
CA LEU A 326 -6.62 -7.49 -6.61
C LEU A 326 -6.42 -5.99 -6.87
N GLN A 327 -7.37 -5.37 -7.58
CA GLN A 327 -7.32 -3.96 -7.98
C GLN A 327 -8.33 -3.08 -7.22
N SER A 328 -8.67 -3.46 -5.99
CA SER A 328 -9.59 -2.72 -5.12
C SER A 328 -9.14 -2.83 -3.66
N LEU A 329 -8.81 -1.71 -3.04
CA LEU A 329 -8.44 -1.68 -1.62
C LEU A 329 -9.68 -1.88 -0.72
N ARG A 330 -10.86 -1.44 -1.15
CA ARG A 330 -12.11 -1.73 -0.45
C ARG A 330 -12.41 -3.23 -0.41
N LEU A 331 -12.14 -3.94 -1.51
CA LEU A 331 -12.28 -5.39 -1.51
C LEU A 331 -11.24 -6.05 -0.59
N ALA A 332 -10.00 -5.54 -0.53
CA ALA A 332 -9.03 -5.99 0.46
C ALA A 332 -9.54 -5.79 1.90
N MET A 333 -10.13 -4.63 2.21
CA MET A 333 -10.76 -4.38 3.51
C MET A 333 -11.88 -5.38 3.82
N SER A 334 -12.73 -5.69 2.84
CA SER A 334 -13.82 -6.67 2.98
C SER A 334 -13.29 -8.09 3.24
N LEU A 335 -12.25 -8.51 2.50
CA LEU A 335 -11.57 -9.78 2.70
C LEU A 335 -10.88 -9.85 4.09
N ALA A 336 -10.28 -8.76 4.55
CA ALA A 336 -9.70 -8.68 5.90
C ALA A 336 -10.77 -8.85 6.99
N CYS A 337 -11.92 -8.21 6.83
CA CYS A 337 -13.06 -8.43 7.74
C CYS A 337 -13.54 -9.88 7.72
N THR A 338 -13.64 -10.48 6.54
CA THR A 338 -14.21 -11.83 6.37
C THR A 338 -13.24 -12.92 6.82
N HIS A 339 -11.98 -12.87 6.37
CA HIS A 339 -10.99 -13.92 6.67
C HIS A 339 -10.29 -13.69 8.01
N PHE A 340 -9.91 -12.44 8.31
CA PHE A 340 -9.10 -12.10 9.47
C PHE A 340 -9.91 -11.57 10.66
N ARG A 341 -11.24 -11.46 10.51
CA ARG A 341 -12.13 -10.94 11.57
C ARG A 341 -11.72 -9.54 12.05
N LEU A 342 -11.19 -8.70 11.17
CA LEU A 342 -11.06 -7.29 11.47
C LEU A 342 -12.45 -6.66 11.54
N THR A 343 -12.62 -5.70 12.45
CA THR A 343 -13.81 -4.85 12.40
C THR A 343 -13.71 -3.90 11.19
N PRO A 344 -14.82 -3.41 10.63
CA PRO A 344 -14.77 -2.41 9.56
C PRO A 344 -13.97 -1.15 9.94
N GLU A 345 -13.95 -0.79 11.22
CA GLU A 345 -13.10 0.31 11.74
C GLU A 345 -11.61 -0.05 11.65
N GLU A 346 -11.20 -1.23 12.14
CA GLU A 346 -9.82 -1.69 12.03
C GLU A 346 -9.37 -1.74 10.57
N ALA A 347 -10.23 -2.22 9.66
CA ALA A 347 -9.93 -2.28 8.24
C ALA A 347 -9.78 -0.89 7.62
N LEU A 348 -10.64 0.08 7.96
CA LEU A 348 -10.52 1.46 7.47
C LEU A 348 -9.28 2.16 8.06
N ARG A 349 -9.01 2.01 9.34
CA ARG A 349 -7.75 2.50 9.95
C ARG A 349 -6.54 1.81 9.33
N GLY A 350 -6.65 0.53 9.02
CA GLY A 350 -5.65 -0.26 8.33
C GLY A 350 -5.33 0.26 6.92
N ALA A 351 -6.33 0.72 6.20
CA ALA A 351 -6.21 1.27 4.85
C ALA A 351 -5.99 2.80 4.82
N THR A 352 -5.74 3.46 5.97
CA THR A 352 -5.53 4.90 6.10
C THR A 352 -4.40 5.20 7.08
N VAL A 353 -4.71 5.28 8.37
CA VAL A 353 -3.78 5.68 9.46
C VAL A 353 -2.58 4.74 9.56
N HIS A 354 -2.84 3.43 9.62
CA HIS A 354 -1.77 2.45 9.80
C HIS A 354 -1.00 2.20 8.50
N ALA A 355 -1.68 2.27 7.35
CA ALA A 355 -1.02 2.20 6.05
C ALA A 355 -0.08 3.40 5.81
N ALA A 356 -0.49 4.62 6.19
CA ALA A 356 0.39 5.79 6.14
C ALA A 356 1.63 5.58 7.03
N ARG A 357 1.44 5.05 8.25
CA ARG A 357 2.55 4.70 9.13
C ARG A 357 3.47 3.64 8.55
N ALA A 358 2.93 2.62 7.85
CA ALA A 358 3.70 1.58 7.15
C ALA A 358 4.52 2.12 5.98
N LEU A 359 4.27 3.36 5.54
CA LEU A 359 5.06 4.10 4.56
C LEU A 359 5.99 5.14 5.21
N GLY A 360 6.00 5.26 6.54
CA GLY A 360 6.77 6.27 7.25
C GLY A 360 6.26 7.69 7.05
N VAL A 361 5.00 7.89 6.63
CA VAL A 361 4.40 9.22 6.44
C VAL A 361 3.42 9.55 7.56
N SER A 362 3.43 10.80 8.00
CA SER A 362 2.63 11.28 9.13
C SER A 362 1.65 12.39 8.76
N ASP A 363 1.69 12.86 7.51
CA ASP A 363 0.92 14.00 7.02
C ASP A 363 -0.44 13.62 6.42
N ARG A 364 -0.86 12.35 6.55
CA ARG A 364 -2.11 11.82 5.97
C ARG A 364 -2.70 10.66 6.78
N GLY A 365 -3.83 10.14 6.33
CA GLY A 365 -4.56 9.03 6.99
C GLY A 365 -5.58 9.49 8.02
N ARG A 366 -5.65 10.79 8.34
CA ARG A 366 -6.66 11.44 9.18
C ARG A 366 -7.18 12.71 8.53
N LEU A 367 -8.42 13.11 8.88
CA LEU A 367 -8.94 14.43 8.50
C LEU A 367 -8.85 15.35 9.71
N GLN A 368 -7.76 16.10 9.79
CA GLN A 368 -7.55 17.13 10.83
C GLN A 368 -6.67 18.26 10.27
N ALA A 369 -6.75 19.43 10.86
CA ALA A 369 -5.90 20.55 10.47
C ALA A 369 -4.41 20.19 10.54
N GLY A 370 -3.64 20.61 9.53
CA GLY A 370 -2.22 20.28 9.35
C GLY A 370 -1.95 19.03 8.52
N GLN A 371 -2.95 18.19 8.25
CA GLN A 371 -2.80 17.03 7.36
C GLN A 371 -3.02 17.44 5.90
N ARG A 372 -2.50 16.66 4.97
CA ARG A 372 -2.80 16.82 3.53
C ARG A 372 -4.31 16.75 3.29
N ALA A 373 -4.78 17.55 2.36
CA ALA A 373 -6.17 17.55 1.94
C ALA A 373 -6.45 16.38 0.96
N ASP A 374 -6.10 15.16 1.38
CA ASP A 374 -6.35 13.92 0.67
C ASP A 374 -7.60 13.29 1.27
N PHE A 375 -8.72 13.32 0.53
CA PHE A 375 -10.00 12.82 1.02
C PHE A 375 -10.85 12.22 -0.11
N VAL A 376 -11.75 11.32 0.27
CA VAL A 376 -12.69 10.68 -0.65
C VAL A 376 -14.12 10.91 -0.19
N ARG A 377 -14.98 11.28 -1.13
CA ARG A 377 -16.43 11.32 -0.96
C ARG A 377 -17.05 10.01 -1.40
N TRP A 378 -17.98 9.50 -0.59
CA TRP A 378 -18.57 8.19 -0.80
C TRP A 378 -20.09 8.25 -0.77
N ARG A 379 -20.75 7.57 -1.71
CA ARG A 379 -22.20 7.34 -1.73
C ARG A 379 -22.60 6.24 -0.75
N ILE A 380 -22.38 6.46 0.53
CA ILE A 380 -22.67 5.52 1.63
C ILE A 380 -23.31 6.25 2.81
N GLY A 381 -24.15 5.54 3.56
CA GLY A 381 -24.81 6.07 4.75
C GLY A 381 -23.99 5.94 6.05
N GLN A 382 -22.99 5.04 6.10
CA GLN A 382 -22.14 4.83 7.27
C GLN A 382 -20.78 4.21 6.88
N PRO A 383 -19.69 4.48 7.62
CA PRO A 383 -18.33 4.07 7.25
C PRO A 383 -18.16 2.56 7.08
N ALA A 384 -18.84 1.75 7.88
CA ALA A 384 -18.76 0.29 7.80
C ALA A 384 -19.14 -0.27 6.42
N GLN A 385 -19.94 0.48 5.63
CA GLN A 385 -20.33 0.06 4.27
C GLN A 385 -19.15 -0.02 3.30
N LEU A 386 -18.02 0.64 3.59
CA LEU A 386 -16.81 0.53 2.77
C LEU A 386 -16.26 -0.90 2.72
N ALA A 387 -16.31 -1.62 3.84
CA ALA A 387 -15.90 -3.01 3.92
C ALA A 387 -17.04 -4.01 3.73
N TYR A 388 -18.30 -3.55 3.78
CA TYR A 388 -19.47 -4.41 3.67
C TYR A 388 -19.80 -4.77 2.21
N TRP A 389 -19.75 -3.78 1.29
CA TRP A 389 -20.10 -3.99 -0.10
C TRP A 389 -18.94 -4.61 -0.88
N LEU A 390 -19.16 -5.78 -1.46
CA LEU A 390 -18.21 -6.50 -2.31
C LEU A 390 -18.32 -5.97 -3.76
N GLY A 391 -17.78 -4.79 -4.02
CA GLY A 391 -17.88 -4.16 -5.33
C GLY A 391 -18.84 -2.98 -5.35
N GLY A 392 -19.31 -2.62 -6.54
CA GLY A 392 -20.16 -1.46 -6.77
C GLY A 392 -19.38 -0.14 -6.81
N ASP A 393 -19.98 0.86 -7.44
CA ASP A 393 -19.43 2.22 -7.54
C ASP A 393 -19.90 3.04 -6.33
N LEU A 394 -19.05 3.11 -5.31
CA LEU A 394 -19.33 3.87 -4.08
C LEU A 394 -18.61 5.23 -4.06
N VAL A 395 -17.64 5.46 -4.94
CA VAL A 395 -16.86 6.69 -4.97
C VAL A 395 -17.65 7.80 -5.65
N SER A 396 -17.90 8.92 -4.95
CA SER A 396 -18.43 10.14 -5.55
C SER A 396 -17.30 10.99 -6.12
N ALA A 397 -16.19 11.14 -5.39
CA ALA A 397 -15.04 11.95 -5.80
C ALA A 397 -13.80 11.61 -5.00
N VAL A 398 -12.63 11.66 -5.63
CA VAL A 398 -11.31 11.52 -4.98
C VAL A 398 -10.57 12.85 -5.08
N HIS A 399 -10.09 13.36 -3.94
CA HIS A 399 -9.32 14.59 -3.86
C HIS A 399 -7.91 14.31 -3.31
N VAL A 400 -6.91 14.88 -3.96
CA VAL A 400 -5.50 14.83 -3.53
C VAL A 400 -4.97 16.25 -3.42
N GLY A 401 -4.51 16.64 -2.23
CA GLY A 401 -4.14 18.02 -1.94
C GLY A 401 -5.29 19.01 -2.21
N GLY A 402 -6.54 18.61 -1.96
CA GLY A 402 -7.74 19.37 -2.23
C GLY A 402 -8.16 19.45 -3.70
N ARG A 403 -7.40 18.84 -4.62
CA ARG A 403 -7.71 18.84 -6.08
C ARG A 403 -8.46 17.56 -6.46
N LEU A 404 -9.51 17.68 -7.22
CA LEU A 404 -10.25 16.53 -7.77
C LEU A 404 -9.35 15.79 -8.79
N VAL A 405 -9.19 14.47 -8.58
CA VAL A 405 -8.36 13.61 -9.45
C VAL A 405 -9.16 12.52 -10.18
N THR A 406 -10.43 12.31 -9.81
CA THR A 406 -11.38 11.50 -10.59
C THR A 406 -12.35 12.40 -11.31
N PRO A 407 -12.85 12.03 -12.51
CA PRO A 407 -14.04 12.68 -13.06
C PRO A 407 -15.16 12.56 -12.07
N GLY A 408 -15.81 13.67 -11.73
CA GLY A 408 -17.00 13.69 -10.88
C GLY A 408 -18.21 13.04 -11.55
#